data_76bcb4d2613ed67fa63989edaceb493a
#
_entry.id   76bcb4d2613ed67fa63989edaceb493a
#
_cell.length_a   1.000
_cell.length_b   1.000
_cell.length_c   1.000
_cell.angle_alpha   90.00
_cell.angle_beta   90.00
_cell.angle_gamma   90.00
#
_symmetry.space_group_name_H-M   'P 1'
#
loop_
_entity.id
_entity.type
_entity.pdbx_description
1 polymer ?
#
loop_
_entity_poly.entity_id
_entity_poly.type
_entity_poly.pdbx_seq_one_letter_code
_entity_poly.pdbx_strand_id
1 'polypeptide(L)'
;MLSILLAALWVAPGNGPAAAAEAVPADLSEADRADLARIEAYLNDLTTMESRFLQFSEEGVAEGRIMLDRPGHLRIEYAPPVPVLMIASSRLLMYHDTQLKQTTFLPVSETPAALLIDDDIMFSGDVTVTAFERTPKAFRITLEQTDAPDTGSVTLMFEDAPMRLAKWRVIDAQGTAVDVSLLEPRFGVEFKNAGDLFSTIDPNSVIE
;
A
#
# COMPACT_ATOMS: atom_id res chain seq x y z
N MET A 1 -1.69 -16.41 -12.53
CA MET A 1 -2.41 -15.70 -11.45
C MET A 1 -1.84 -14.32 -11.40
N LEU A 2 -2.63 -13.27 -11.60
CA LEU A 2 -2.13 -11.90 -11.63
C LEU A 2 -1.67 -11.50 -10.23
N SER A 3 -0.39 -11.13 -10.07
CA SER A 3 0.14 -10.61 -8.78
C SER A 3 -0.53 -9.28 -8.47
N ILE A 4 -1.43 -9.32 -7.50
CA ILE A 4 -2.33 -8.21 -7.21
C ILE A 4 -1.66 -7.27 -6.21
N LEU A 5 -1.85 -5.99 -6.40
CA LEU A 5 -1.25 -4.81 -5.79
C LEU A 5 -1.07 -4.83 -4.25
N LEU A 6 -1.83 -5.67 -3.55
CA LEU A 6 -1.83 -5.78 -2.09
C LEU A 6 -1.74 -7.23 -1.60
N ALA A 7 -1.67 -8.21 -2.50
CA ALA A 7 -1.57 -9.62 -2.15
C ALA A 7 -0.13 -10.09 -1.89
N ALA A 8 0.84 -9.20 -1.83
CA ALA A 8 2.07 -9.48 -1.14
C ALA A 8 1.71 -9.61 0.34
N LEU A 9 1.34 -10.81 0.74
CA LEU A 9 1.26 -11.20 2.13
C LEU A 9 2.67 -11.08 2.70
N TRP A 10 2.84 -10.25 3.68
CA TRP A 10 3.99 -10.31 4.57
C TRP A 10 3.86 -11.57 5.44
N VAL A 11 3.93 -12.73 4.77
CA VAL A 11 3.87 -14.01 5.46
C VAL A 11 5.26 -14.30 5.99
N ALA A 12 5.41 -14.24 7.29
CA ALA A 12 6.62 -14.73 7.95
C ALA A 12 6.79 -16.23 7.62
N PRO A 13 7.97 -16.68 7.16
CA PRO A 13 8.25 -18.09 6.96
C PRO A 13 8.21 -18.77 8.33
N GLY A 14 7.23 -19.64 8.52
CA GLY A 14 7.17 -20.47 9.72
C GLY A 14 8.33 -21.46 9.75
N ASN A 15 9.10 -21.43 10.85
CA ASN A 15 9.93 -22.45 11.47
C ASN A 15 11.43 -22.27 11.47
N GLY A 16 11.91 -22.05 12.68
CA GLY A 16 13.26 -22.35 13.17
C GLY A 16 13.78 -21.20 14.01
N PRO A 17 14.54 -21.46 15.10
CA PRO A 17 15.23 -20.39 15.81
C PRO A 17 16.51 -20.01 15.03
N ALA A 18 16.36 -19.45 13.85
CA ALA A 18 17.31 -18.50 13.34
C ALA A 18 16.94 -17.17 13.98
N ALA A 19 17.90 -16.47 14.60
CA ALA A 19 17.67 -15.11 14.99
C ALA A 19 17.12 -14.38 13.74
N ALA A 20 15.87 -13.90 13.81
CA ALA A 20 15.29 -13.14 12.73
C ALA A 20 16.25 -11.99 12.44
N ALA A 21 16.69 -11.85 11.21
CA ALA A 21 17.52 -10.72 10.84
C ALA A 21 16.63 -9.47 10.96
N GLU A 22 17.11 -8.46 11.69
CA GLU A 22 16.45 -7.16 11.72
C GLU A 22 16.79 -6.37 10.45
N ALA A 23 15.85 -5.54 10.00
CA ALA A 23 16.08 -4.64 8.88
C ALA A 23 17.24 -3.67 9.20
N VAL A 24 18.12 -3.46 8.23
CA VAL A 24 19.28 -2.57 8.40
C VAL A 24 18.89 -1.15 8.03
N PRO A 25 18.88 -0.21 9.01
CA PRO A 25 18.52 1.17 8.74
C PRO A 25 19.50 1.84 7.76
N ALA A 26 18.97 2.69 6.89
CA ALA A 26 19.78 3.55 6.03
C ALA A 26 20.60 4.55 6.86
N ASP A 27 21.80 4.86 6.40
CA ASP A 27 22.60 5.98 6.97
C ASP A 27 22.04 7.31 6.43
N LEU A 28 21.23 7.96 7.26
CA LEU A 28 20.49 9.17 6.90
C LEU A 28 21.23 10.42 7.40
N SER A 29 21.46 11.37 6.49
CA SER A 29 21.91 12.71 6.88
C SER A 29 20.82 13.48 7.65
N GLU A 30 21.17 14.61 8.26
CA GLU A 30 20.20 15.49 8.91
C GLU A 30 19.16 16.03 7.89
N ALA A 31 19.59 16.32 6.67
CA ALA A 31 18.72 16.76 5.60
C ALA A 31 17.71 15.66 5.19
N ASP A 32 18.15 14.40 5.11
CA ASP A 32 17.28 13.27 4.79
C ASP A 32 16.23 13.05 5.87
N ARG A 33 16.61 13.16 7.16
CA ARG A 33 15.65 13.08 8.27
C ARG A 33 14.63 14.21 8.24
N ALA A 34 15.04 15.43 7.87
CA ALA A 34 14.12 16.55 7.71
C ALA A 34 13.14 16.32 6.55
N ASP A 35 13.59 15.76 5.43
CA ASP A 35 12.72 15.42 4.31
C ASP A 35 11.77 14.26 4.63
N LEU A 36 12.23 13.23 5.36
CA LEU A 36 11.38 12.15 5.86
C LEU A 36 10.25 12.68 6.74
N ALA A 37 10.57 13.57 7.68
CA ALA A 37 9.56 14.21 8.53
C ALA A 37 8.53 15.03 7.74
N ARG A 38 8.94 15.68 6.64
CA ARG A 38 8.01 16.38 5.71
C ARG A 38 7.09 15.40 4.99
N ILE A 39 7.61 14.24 4.62
CA ILE A 39 6.83 13.21 3.92
C ILE A 39 5.85 12.53 4.88
N GLU A 40 6.27 12.23 6.11
CA GLU A 40 5.36 11.74 7.17
C GLU A 40 4.23 12.74 7.43
N ALA A 41 4.55 14.02 7.58
CA ALA A 41 3.56 15.08 7.77
C ALA A 41 2.57 15.13 6.58
N TYR A 42 3.07 15.07 5.34
CA TYR A 42 2.22 15.03 4.15
C TYR A 42 1.27 13.82 4.16
N LEU A 43 1.79 12.63 4.47
CA LEU A 43 0.96 11.42 4.51
C LEU A 43 -0.08 11.49 5.64
N ASN A 44 0.27 12.06 6.79
CA ASN A 44 -0.65 12.22 7.91
C ASN A 44 -1.71 13.29 7.68
N ASP A 45 -1.40 14.34 6.90
CA ASP A 45 -2.36 15.35 6.46
C ASP A 45 -3.30 14.86 5.34
N LEU A 46 -2.94 13.76 4.66
CA LEU A 46 -3.73 13.19 3.59
C LEU A 46 -4.98 12.49 4.17
N THR A 47 -6.14 13.10 4.02
CA THR A 47 -7.42 12.54 4.49
C THR A 47 -8.11 11.68 3.44
N THR A 48 -8.33 12.24 2.24
CA THR A 48 -9.03 11.53 1.16
C THR A 48 -8.30 11.68 -0.16
N MET A 49 -8.31 10.62 -0.96
CA MET A 49 -7.75 10.60 -2.32
C MET A 49 -8.57 9.69 -3.22
N GLU A 50 -8.76 10.11 -4.45
CA GLU A 50 -9.22 9.25 -5.55
C GLU A 50 -8.27 9.39 -6.72
N SER A 51 -7.85 8.27 -7.31
CA SER A 51 -6.99 8.23 -8.46
C SER A 51 -7.32 7.06 -9.38
N ARG A 52 -7.07 7.20 -10.67
CA ARG A 52 -6.79 6.04 -11.49
C ARG A 52 -5.38 5.54 -11.18
N PHE A 53 -5.13 4.27 -11.41
CA PHE A 53 -3.79 3.72 -11.31
C PHE A 53 -3.44 2.84 -12.50
N LEU A 54 -2.15 2.71 -12.73
CA LEU A 54 -1.56 1.78 -13.66
C LEU A 54 -0.58 0.90 -12.90
N GLN A 55 -0.78 -0.41 -12.99
CA GLN A 55 0.06 -1.43 -12.36
C GLN A 55 0.87 -2.14 -13.42
N PHE A 56 2.16 -2.37 -13.12
CA PHE A 56 3.05 -3.22 -13.90
C PHE A 56 3.57 -4.35 -13.01
N SER A 57 3.54 -5.56 -13.54
CA SER A 57 4.14 -6.75 -12.92
C SER A 57 4.69 -7.67 -14.00
N GLU A 58 5.35 -8.76 -13.62
CA GLU A 58 5.80 -9.78 -14.56
C GLU A 58 4.64 -10.41 -15.36
N GLU A 59 3.45 -10.39 -14.82
CA GLU A 59 2.24 -10.93 -15.45
C GLU A 59 1.58 -9.97 -16.45
N GLY A 60 2.06 -8.73 -16.51
CA GLY A 60 1.59 -7.73 -17.46
C GLY A 60 1.18 -6.41 -16.83
N VAL A 61 0.24 -5.75 -17.49
CA VAL A 61 -0.27 -4.43 -17.12
C VAL A 61 -1.73 -4.55 -16.70
N ALA A 62 -2.06 -3.92 -15.57
CA ALA A 62 -3.43 -3.75 -15.11
C ALA A 62 -3.70 -2.29 -14.79
N GLU A 63 -4.96 -1.89 -14.84
CA GLU A 63 -5.39 -0.55 -14.47
C GLU A 63 -6.63 -0.61 -13.59
N GLY A 64 -6.94 0.50 -12.94
CA GLY A 64 -8.12 0.57 -12.10
C GLY A 64 -8.27 1.92 -11.40
N ARG A 65 -9.07 1.91 -10.35
CA ARG A 65 -9.31 3.06 -9.47
C ARG A 65 -8.92 2.72 -8.04
N ILE A 66 -8.31 3.68 -7.38
CA ILE A 66 -8.01 3.64 -5.95
C ILE A 66 -8.71 4.80 -5.26
N MET A 67 -9.35 4.50 -4.14
CA MET A 67 -10.01 5.46 -3.27
C MET A 67 -9.51 5.26 -1.85
N LEU A 68 -9.07 6.32 -1.23
CA LEU A 68 -8.54 6.35 0.12
C LEU A 68 -9.38 7.32 0.95
N ASP A 69 -9.84 6.88 2.12
CA ASP A 69 -10.54 7.69 3.12
C ASP A 69 -9.96 7.36 4.49
N ARG A 70 -8.98 8.18 4.89
CA ARG A 70 -8.24 7.97 6.13
C ARG A 70 -8.95 8.58 7.33
N PRO A 71 -8.79 7.94 8.50
CA PRO A 71 -8.08 6.68 8.73
C PRO A 71 -8.89 5.43 8.35
N GLY A 72 -8.18 4.36 8.03
CA GLY A 72 -8.73 3.01 8.03
C GLY A 72 -9.41 2.52 6.76
N HIS A 73 -9.64 3.34 5.73
CA HIS A 73 -10.39 2.90 4.56
C HIS A 73 -9.60 3.03 3.26
N LEU A 74 -9.63 1.95 2.49
CA LEU A 74 -9.05 1.88 1.14
C LEU A 74 -9.95 1.01 0.26
N ARG A 75 -10.18 1.44 -0.97
CA ARG A 75 -10.86 0.65 -1.98
C ARG A 75 -10.07 0.66 -3.27
N ILE A 76 -9.86 -0.52 -3.85
CA ILE A 76 -9.16 -0.71 -5.13
C ILE A 76 -10.05 -1.53 -6.03
N GLU A 77 -10.43 -0.95 -7.16
CA GLU A 77 -11.22 -1.58 -8.21
C GLU A 77 -10.37 -1.75 -9.45
N TYR A 78 -10.12 -2.99 -9.84
CA TYR A 78 -9.46 -3.25 -11.11
C TYR A 78 -10.44 -3.13 -12.28
N ALA A 79 -9.95 -2.61 -13.39
CA ALA A 79 -10.70 -2.62 -14.63
C ALA A 79 -10.63 -4.00 -15.31
N PRO A 80 -11.63 -4.38 -16.10
CA PRO A 80 -11.56 -5.59 -16.92
C PRO A 80 -10.29 -5.63 -17.79
N PRO A 81 -9.63 -6.77 -17.97
CA PRO A 81 -10.12 -8.10 -17.65
C PRO A 81 -9.82 -8.61 -16.23
N VAL A 82 -9.28 -7.79 -15.34
CA VAL A 82 -8.90 -8.20 -13.98
C VAL A 82 -10.13 -8.19 -13.07
N PRO A 83 -10.63 -9.36 -12.62
CA PRO A 83 -11.91 -9.46 -11.91
C PRO A 83 -11.75 -9.24 -10.40
N VAL A 84 -11.05 -8.20 -9.97
CA VAL A 84 -10.68 -8.03 -8.57
C VAL A 84 -11.20 -6.72 -7.99
N LEU A 85 -11.77 -6.86 -6.80
CA LEU A 85 -12.13 -5.78 -5.90
C LEU A 85 -11.43 -6.00 -4.55
N MET A 86 -10.75 -4.97 -4.05
CA MET A 86 -10.19 -4.99 -2.69
C MET A 86 -10.74 -3.82 -1.89
N ILE A 87 -11.15 -4.11 -0.65
CA ILE A 87 -11.61 -3.09 0.28
C ILE A 87 -10.95 -3.35 1.64
N ALA A 88 -10.20 -2.37 2.13
CA ALA A 88 -9.76 -2.34 3.51
C ALA A 88 -10.70 -1.45 4.32
N SER A 89 -11.10 -1.94 5.49
CA SER A 89 -11.85 -1.19 6.47
C SER A 89 -11.30 -1.49 7.85
N SER A 90 -10.67 -0.51 8.46
CA SER A 90 -10.02 -0.57 9.76
C SER A 90 -8.96 -1.69 9.86
N ARG A 91 -9.35 -2.91 10.21
CA ARG A 91 -8.43 -4.04 10.47
C ARG A 91 -8.47 -5.14 9.43
N LEU A 92 -9.48 -5.16 8.57
CA LEU A 92 -9.69 -6.21 7.58
C LEU A 92 -9.54 -5.69 6.17
N LEU A 93 -8.79 -6.43 5.35
CA LEU A 93 -8.77 -6.32 3.91
C LEU A 93 -9.64 -7.43 3.34
N MET A 94 -10.69 -7.07 2.63
CA MET A 94 -11.48 -7.96 1.81
C MET A 94 -10.87 -8.00 0.41
N TYR A 95 -10.51 -9.18 -0.04
CA TYR A 95 -10.18 -9.49 -1.43
C TYR A 95 -11.33 -10.27 -2.05
N HIS A 96 -11.92 -9.75 -3.11
CA HIS A 96 -13.04 -10.38 -3.79
C HIS A 96 -12.73 -10.60 -5.28
N ASP A 97 -12.71 -11.86 -5.71
CA ASP A 97 -12.69 -12.23 -7.12
C ASP A 97 -14.13 -12.24 -7.65
N THR A 98 -14.46 -11.28 -8.51
CA THR A 98 -15.82 -11.08 -9.02
C THR A 98 -16.21 -12.15 -10.06
N GLN A 99 -15.24 -12.82 -10.71
CA GLN A 99 -15.48 -13.88 -11.67
C GLN A 99 -15.73 -15.22 -10.98
N LEU A 100 -14.87 -15.55 -10.01
CA LEU A 100 -15.00 -16.79 -9.22
C LEU A 100 -16.04 -16.66 -8.11
N LYS A 101 -16.49 -15.44 -7.80
CA LYS A 101 -17.36 -15.12 -6.65
C LYS A 101 -16.77 -15.61 -5.33
N GLN A 102 -15.46 -15.48 -5.18
CA GLN A 102 -14.73 -15.87 -3.97
C GLN A 102 -14.27 -14.65 -3.21
N THR A 103 -14.48 -14.68 -1.89
CA THR A 103 -14.05 -13.62 -0.98
C THR A 103 -13.07 -14.19 0.03
N THR A 104 -11.95 -13.48 0.22
CA THR A 104 -10.94 -13.79 1.24
C THR A 104 -10.76 -12.56 2.11
N PHE A 105 -10.60 -12.78 3.41
CA PHE A 105 -10.32 -11.72 4.37
C PHE A 105 -8.92 -11.89 4.94
N LEU A 106 -8.18 -10.79 5.01
CA LEU A 106 -6.82 -10.72 5.51
C LEU A 106 -6.72 -9.61 6.57
N PRO A 107 -5.90 -9.76 7.61
CA PRO A 107 -5.55 -8.64 8.47
C PRO A 107 -4.85 -7.54 7.66
N VAL A 108 -5.27 -6.29 7.80
CA VAL A 108 -4.61 -5.15 7.11
C VAL A 108 -3.14 -5.05 7.52
N SER A 109 -2.81 -5.32 8.80
CA SER A 109 -1.45 -5.29 9.32
C SER A 109 -0.47 -6.25 8.63
N GLU A 110 -1.00 -7.28 7.96
CA GLU A 110 -0.21 -8.24 7.18
C GLU A 110 -0.08 -7.81 5.70
N THR A 111 -0.49 -6.60 5.36
CA THR A 111 -0.48 -6.10 3.99
C THR A 111 0.19 -4.73 3.91
N PRO A 112 0.81 -4.38 2.76
CA PRO A 112 1.33 -3.03 2.53
C PRO A 112 0.28 -1.91 2.61
N ALA A 113 -1.01 -2.25 2.60
CA ALA A 113 -2.09 -1.27 2.74
C ALA A 113 -2.05 -0.55 4.09
N ALA A 114 -1.55 -1.21 5.14
CA ALA A 114 -1.38 -0.60 6.46
C ALA A 114 -0.63 0.73 6.38
N LEU A 115 0.44 0.81 5.58
CA LEU A 115 1.24 2.02 5.39
C LEU A 115 0.47 3.22 4.82
N LEU A 116 -0.69 2.98 4.21
CA LEU A 116 -1.50 4.04 3.59
C LEU A 116 -2.71 4.43 4.42
N ILE A 117 -3.22 3.52 5.26
CA ILE A 117 -4.51 3.72 5.97
C ILE A 117 -4.38 3.84 7.48
N ASP A 118 -3.18 3.69 8.03
CA ASP A 118 -2.95 3.82 9.47
C ASP A 118 -3.28 5.22 9.97
N ASP A 119 -3.71 5.32 11.22
CA ASP A 119 -4.09 6.61 11.85
C ASP A 119 -2.91 7.55 11.94
N ASP A 120 -1.73 7.01 12.25
CA ASP A 120 -0.48 7.75 12.41
C ASP A 120 0.64 7.01 11.65
N ILE A 121 1.01 7.54 10.49
CA ILE A 121 2.07 6.98 9.66
C ILE A 121 3.41 7.46 10.19
N MET A 122 4.23 6.52 10.62
CA MET A 122 5.62 6.73 11.02
C MET A 122 6.53 5.80 10.25
N PHE A 123 7.67 6.31 9.79
CA PHE A 123 8.71 5.50 9.14
C PHE A 123 9.70 4.95 10.17
N SER A 124 9.15 4.44 11.28
CA SER A 124 9.88 3.86 12.41
C SER A 124 8.99 2.88 13.17
N GLY A 125 9.57 2.10 14.08
CA GLY A 125 8.84 1.09 14.86
C GLY A 125 8.67 -0.20 14.07
N ASP A 126 7.46 -0.49 13.60
CA ASP A 126 7.15 -1.72 12.86
C ASP A 126 7.81 -1.76 11.47
N VAL A 127 8.22 -0.62 10.94
CA VAL A 127 8.95 -0.50 9.68
C VAL A 127 10.28 0.24 9.86
N THR A 128 11.25 -0.11 9.04
CA THR A 128 12.57 0.51 8.98
C THR A 128 12.79 1.11 7.60
N VAL A 129 13.27 2.36 7.56
CA VAL A 129 13.77 2.97 6.31
C VAL A 129 15.11 2.34 5.96
N THR A 130 15.15 1.50 4.93
CA THR A 130 16.37 0.81 4.48
C THR A 130 17.07 1.53 3.33
N ALA A 131 16.36 2.42 2.61
CA ALA A 131 16.96 3.32 1.63
C ALA A 131 16.18 4.63 1.53
N PHE A 132 16.91 5.72 1.31
CA PHE A 132 16.37 7.04 1.01
C PHE A 132 17.16 7.68 -0.13
N GLU A 133 16.45 8.07 -1.18
CA GLU A 133 17.06 8.72 -2.34
C GLU A 133 16.34 10.06 -2.60
N ARG A 134 17.14 11.09 -2.79
CA ARG A 134 16.66 12.42 -3.14
C ARG A 134 17.14 12.82 -4.54
N THR A 135 16.23 13.34 -5.32
CA THR A 135 16.52 14.03 -6.59
C THR A 135 15.99 15.46 -6.51
N PRO A 136 16.34 16.37 -7.47
CA PRO A 136 15.84 17.74 -7.45
C PRO A 136 14.31 17.88 -7.52
N LYS A 137 13.57 16.81 -7.83
CA LYS A 137 12.11 16.85 -8.04
C LYS A 137 11.34 15.74 -7.33
N ALA A 138 12.03 14.78 -6.71
CA ALA A 138 11.37 13.60 -6.18
C ALA A 138 12.14 12.98 -5.02
N PHE A 139 11.42 12.26 -4.20
CA PHE A 139 11.95 11.40 -3.14
C PHE A 139 11.58 9.95 -3.41
N ARG A 140 12.45 9.04 -2.98
CA ARG A 140 12.20 7.61 -2.96
C ARG A 140 12.59 7.07 -1.59
N ILE A 141 11.67 6.38 -0.93
CA ILE A 141 11.84 5.80 0.40
C ILE A 141 11.57 4.32 0.30
N THR A 142 12.52 3.48 0.70
CA THR A 142 12.30 2.04 0.80
C THR A 142 12.13 1.66 2.25
N LEU A 143 11.08 0.90 2.53
CA LEU A 143 10.66 0.44 3.84
C LEU A 143 10.64 -1.08 3.85
N GLU A 144 11.11 -1.67 4.94
CA GLU A 144 11.02 -3.10 5.24
C GLU A 144 10.41 -3.28 6.63
N GLN A 145 9.80 -4.43 6.90
CA GLN A 145 9.40 -4.76 8.28
C GLN A 145 10.64 -4.87 9.16
N THR A 146 10.61 -4.20 10.30
CA THR A 146 11.77 -4.13 11.22
C THR A 146 12.23 -5.51 11.65
N ASP A 147 11.29 -6.37 12.08
CA ASP A 147 11.56 -7.69 12.63
C ASP A 147 11.50 -8.83 11.59
N ALA A 148 11.15 -8.51 10.33
CA ALA A 148 10.97 -9.51 9.26
C ALA A 148 11.32 -8.94 7.86
N PRO A 149 12.57 -8.47 7.63
CA PRO A 149 12.95 -7.81 6.37
C PRO A 149 12.89 -8.73 5.14
N ASP A 150 12.98 -10.04 5.35
CA ASP A 150 12.88 -11.07 4.30
C ASP A 150 11.45 -11.28 3.77
N THR A 151 10.46 -10.65 4.37
CA THR A 151 9.07 -10.71 3.88
C THR A 151 8.81 -9.80 2.69
N GLY A 152 9.73 -8.89 2.39
CA GLY A 152 9.68 -8.00 1.23
C GLY A 152 9.89 -6.53 1.57
N SER A 153 9.67 -5.67 0.59
CA SER A 153 9.86 -4.23 0.77
C SER A 153 8.80 -3.40 0.06
N VAL A 154 8.59 -2.19 0.55
CA VAL A 154 7.75 -1.18 -0.10
C VAL A 154 8.58 0.05 -0.38
N THR A 155 8.64 0.47 -1.63
CA THR A 155 9.28 1.73 -2.03
C THR A 155 8.22 2.74 -2.42
N LEU A 156 8.12 3.83 -1.66
CA LEU A 156 7.24 4.96 -1.95
C LEU A 156 8.01 6.02 -2.73
N MET A 157 7.38 6.62 -3.75
CA MET A 157 7.95 7.66 -4.59
C MET A 157 7.06 8.89 -4.58
N PHE A 158 7.65 10.02 -4.18
CA PHE A 158 6.96 11.31 -4.05
C PHE A 158 7.53 12.32 -5.04
N GLU A 159 6.69 13.18 -5.59
CA GLU A 159 7.11 14.44 -6.18
C GLU A 159 7.35 15.47 -5.06
N ASP A 160 8.34 16.39 -5.22
CA ASP A 160 8.67 17.35 -4.16
C ASP A 160 7.84 18.63 -4.23
N ALA A 161 7.55 19.13 -5.41
CA ALA A 161 6.91 20.44 -5.55
C ALA A 161 5.75 20.43 -6.57
N PRO A 162 4.50 20.30 -6.13
CA PRO A 162 4.06 20.08 -4.75
C PRO A 162 4.36 18.67 -4.26
N MET A 163 4.53 18.51 -2.93
CA MET A 163 4.68 17.19 -2.30
C MET A 163 3.46 16.34 -2.60
N ARG A 164 3.64 15.17 -3.24
CA ARG A 164 2.56 14.22 -3.47
C ARG A 164 3.08 12.82 -3.74
N LEU A 165 2.40 11.83 -3.21
CA LEU A 165 2.62 10.43 -3.56
C LEU A 165 2.27 10.23 -5.04
N ALA A 166 3.21 9.70 -5.82
CA ALA A 166 3.05 9.50 -7.25
C ALA A 166 3.06 8.01 -7.63
N LYS A 167 3.90 7.23 -6.95
CA LYS A 167 4.11 5.81 -7.25
C LYS A 167 4.50 5.05 -6.01
N TRP A 168 4.31 3.73 -6.07
CA TRP A 168 4.98 2.80 -5.16
C TRP A 168 5.37 1.52 -5.89
N ARG A 169 6.33 0.82 -5.32
CA ARG A 169 6.74 -0.52 -5.68
C ARG A 169 6.63 -1.42 -4.46
N VAL A 170 6.07 -2.59 -4.64
CA VAL A 170 6.09 -3.66 -3.64
C VAL A 170 6.94 -4.80 -4.19
N ILE A 171 7.84 -5.32 -3.38
CA ILE A 171 8.58 -6.56 -3.66
C ILE A 171 8.19 -7.53 -2.56
N ASP A 172 7.69 -8.71 -2.93
CA ASP A 172 7.29 -9.75 -1.97
C ASP A 172 8.49 -10.63 -1.54
N ALA A 173 8.23 -11.56 -0.60
CA ALA A 173 9.24 -12.49 -0.10
C ALA A 173 9.86 -13.40 -1.19
N GLN A 174 9.23 -13.54 -2.34
CA GLN A 174 9.71 -14.31 -3.48
C GLN A 174 10.51 -13.45 -4.47
N GLY A 175 10.60 -12.12 -4.22
CA GLY A 175 11.26 -11.17 -5.09
C GLY A 175 10.40 -10.70 -6.26
N THR A 176 9.10 -11.03 -6.27
CA THR A 176 8.16 -10.56 -7.29
C THR A 176 7.87 -9.07 -7.09
N ALA A 177 8.07 -8.29 -8.13
CA ALA A 177 7.88 -6.84 -8.08
C ALA A 177 6.56 -6.41 -8.71
N VAL A 178 5.86 -5.51 -8.03
CA VAL A 178 4.66 -4.82 -8.52
C VAL A 178 4.87 -3.32 -8.42
N ASP A 179 4.84 -2.63 -9.55
CA ASP A 179 4.92 -1.17 -9.64
C ASP A 179 3.54 -0.57 -9.87
N VAL A 180 3.20 0.46 -9.10
CA VAL A 180 1.95 1.18 -9.23
C VAL A 180 2.21 2.66 -9.43
N SER A 181 1.58 3.23 -10.43
CA SER A 181 1.60 4.67 -10.71
C SER A 181 0.20 5.25 -10.54
N LEU A 182 0.09 6.33 -9.79
CA LEU A 182 -1.14 7.11 -9.67
C LEU A 182 -1.29 8.04 -10.88
N LEU A 183 -2.49 8.06 -11.45
CA LEU A 183 -2.82 8.85 -12.62
C LEU A 183 -3.88 9.90 -12.25
N GLU A 184 -3.50 11.18 -12.32
CA GLU A 184 -4.38 12.31 -12.05
C GLU A 184 -5.05 12.23 -10.66
N PRO A 185 -4.26 12.05 -9.57
CA PRO A 185 -4.82 11.94 -8.23
C PRO A 185 -5.56 13.22 -7.83
N ARG A 186 -6.73 13.05 -7.25
CA ARG A 186 -7.55 14.11 -6.66
C ARG A 186 -7.57 13.93 -5.16
N PHE A 187 -7.28 14.99 -4.42
CA PHE A 187 -7.22 15.03 -2.98
C PHE A 187 -8.37 15.83 -2.40
N GLY A 188 -8.73 15.60 -1.13
CA GLY A 188 -9.84 16.29 -0.49
C GLY A 188 -11.20 15.96 -1.12
N VAL A 189 -11.36 14.74 -1.62
CA VAL A 189 -12.60 14.28 -2.28
C VAL A 189 -13.62 13.93 -1.21
N GLU A 190 -14.86 14.39 -1.39
CA GLU A 190 -15.98 13.95 -0.55
C GLU A 190 -16.59 12.67 -1.14
N PHE A 191 -16.54 11.57 -0.38
CA PHE A 191 -17.17 10.31 -0.77
C PHE A 191 -18.62 10.28 -0.29
N LYS A 192 -19.54 10.30 -1.25
CA LYS A 192 -20.95 10.06 -0.98
C LYS A 192 -21.14 8.58 -0.63
N ASN A 193 -21.90 8.30 0.44
CA ASN A 193 -22.14 6.93 0.92
C ASN A 193 -20.85 6.17 1.28
N ALA A 194 -19.91 6.80 1.96
CA ALA A 194 -18.63 6.19 2.36
C ALA A 194 -18.81 4.84 3.06
N GLY A 195 -19.86 4.69 3.90
CA GLY A 195 -20.19 3.45 4.58
C GLY A 195 -20.43 2.26 3.63
N ASP A 196 -21.13 2.48 2.51
CA ASP A 196 -21.35 1.44 1.51
C ASP A 196 -20.10 1.25 0.62
N LEU A 197 -19.44 2.36 0.28
CA LEU A 197 -18.27 2.36 -0.61
C LEU A 197 -17.11 1.55 -0.02
N PHE A 198 -16.88 1.68 1.30
CA PHE A 198 -15.81 0.98 2.01
C PHE A 198 -16.31 -0.19 2.84
N SER A 199 -17.49 -0.73 2.52
CA SER A 199 -18.03 -1.90 3.20
C SER A 199 -17.26 -3.16 2.84
N THR A 200 -16.82 -3.91 3.85
CA THR A 200 -16.21 -5.23 3.72
C THR A 200 -17.23 -6.37 3.83
N ILE A 201 -18.51 -6.08 3.65
CA ILE A 201 -19.53 -7.12 3.59
C ILE A 201 -19.31 -7.91 2.29
N ASP A 202 -19.24 -9.24 2.42
CA ASP A 202 -19.10 -10.12 1.25
C ASP A 202 -20.25 -9.86 0.26
N PRO A 203 -19.93 -9.42 -0.97
CA PRO A 203 -20.96 -9.16 -1.98
C PRO A 203 -21.87 -10.37 -2.28
N ASN A 204 -21.38 -11.58 -2.01
CA ASN A 204 -22.16 -12.81 -2.19
C ASN A 204 -23.08 -13.12 -1.00
N SER A 205 -22.89 -12.47 0.14
CA SER A 205 -23.70 -12.68 1.35
C SER A 205 -24.99 -11.86 1.38
N VAL A 206 -25.12 -10.89 0.48
CA VAL A 206 -26.37 -10.12 0.30
C VAL A 206 -27.33 -11.01 -0.50
N ILE A 207 -27.97 -11.91 0.23
CA ILE A 207 -29.03 -12.76 -0.31
C ILE A 207 -30.36 -12.07 -0.08
N GLU A 208 -31.07 -11.83 -1.19
CA GLU A 208 -32.54 -11.72 -1.40
C GLU A 208 -33.42 -11.18 -0.26
#